data_1882e9ffda3bfa35d21bb90626853e13
#
_entry.id   1882e9ffda3bfa35d21bb90626853e13
#
_cell.length_a   1.000
_cell.length_b   1.000
_cell.length_c   1.000
_cell.angle_alpha   90.00
_cell.angle_beta   90.00
_cell.angle_gamma   90.00
#
_symmetry.space_group_name_H-M   'P 1'
#
loop_
_entity.id
_entity.type
_entity.pdbx_description
1 polymer ?
#
loop_
_entity_poly.entity_id
_entity_poly.type
_entity_poly.pdbx_seq_one_letter_code
_entity_poly.pdbx_strand_id
1 'polypeptide(L)'
;MQRPAPEVPDPLKSEMLSKICEESAAANPEGKTMNILLVIDMQKDFVDQALGTAEARAIVPNVVAKINEYKARGDVIIATKDTHEETYLETQEGVNLPFIHCVQNTEGWQLDDAVQAAMPENATIVHKPTFGSTELVKIIGEYVAQYGETNVHMEIVGLCTDICVVSNALIEKAFYPEMPITLDAKCCAGVTPATHDAAIATMRMCQINVINAD
;
A
#
# COMPACT_ATOMS: atom_id res chain seq x y z
N MET A 1 1.14 32.65 -30.89
CA MET A 1 0.09 32.36 -29.91
C MET A 1 0.60 32.77 -28.55
N GLN A 2 0.08 33.84 -27.96
CA GLN A 2 0.38 34.26 -26.60
C GLN A 2 -0.32 33.31 -25.62
N ARG A 3 0.42 32.81 -24.63
CA ARG A 3 -0.18 32.09 -23.51
C ARG A 3 -1.11 33.05 -22.76
N PRO A 4 -2.32 32.62 -22.37
CA PRO A 4 -3.15 33.43 -21.49
C PRO A 4 -2.41 33.74 -20.17
N ALA A 5 -2.60 34.92 -19.63
CA ALA A 5 -2.05 35.30 -18.34
C ALA A 5 -2.57 34.33 -17.24
N PRO A 6 -1.78 34.04 -16.21
CA PRO A 6 -2.24 33.21 -15.11
C PRO A 6 -3.48 33.85 -14.46
N GLU A 7 -4.54 33.06 -14.30
CA GLU A 7 -5.76 33.51 -13.63
C GLU A 7 -5.43 33.94 -12.19
N VAL A 8 -5.94 35.10 -11.79
CA VAL A 8 -5.87 35.55 -10.40
C VAL A 8 -6.68 34.56 -9.56
N PRO A 9 -6.13 34.02 -8.47
CA PRO A 9 -6.85 33.07 -7.62
C PRO A 9 -8.15 33.67 -7.11
N ASP A 10 -9.25 32.92 -7.20
CA ASP A 10 -10.54 33.27 -6.60
C ASP A 10 -10.34 33.49 -5.08
N PRO A 11 -10.73 34.67 -4.53
CA PRO A 11 -10.59 34.97 -3.11
C PRO A 11 -11.22 33.94 -2.18
N LEU A 12 -12.37 33.35 -2.57
CA LEU A 12 -13.07 32.30 -1.83
C LEU A 12 -12.25 30.99 -1.80
N LYS A 13 -11.60 30.66 -2.93
CA LYS A 13 -10.73 29.50 -3.04
C LYS A 13 -9.45 29.67 -2.19
N SER A 14 -8.89 30.88 -2.18
CA SER A 14 -7.74 31.23 -1.35
C SER A 14 -8.08 31.17 0.14
N GLU A 15 -9.24 31.66 0.57
CA GLU A 15 -9.69 31.62 1.96
C GLU A 15 -10.00 30.19 2.43
N MET A 16 -10.59 29.35 1.58
CA MET A 16 -10.86 27.95 1.86
C MET A 16 -9.55 27.16 1.99
N LEU A 17 -8.58 27.39 1.11
CA LEU A 17 -7.26 26.77 1.18
C LEU A 17 -6.49 27.22 2.43
N SER A 18 -6.59 28.50 2.83
CA SER A 18 -5.99 29.01 4.07
C SER A 18 -6.58 28.32 5.30
N LYS A 19 -7.90 28.17 5.38
CA LYS A 19 -8.56 27.44 6.48
C LYS A 19 -8.13 25.98 6.56
N ILE A 20 -8.06 25.29 5.44
CA ILE A 20 -7.59 23.88 5.37
C ILE A 20 -6.14 23.79 5.86
N CYS A 21 -5.27 24.73 5.46
CA CYS A 21 -3.89 24.79 5.94
C CYS A 21 -3.79 25.10 7.44
N GLU A 22 -4.63 26.00 7.96
CA GLU A 22 -4.68 26.34 9.38
C GLU A 22 -5.20 25.17 10.23
N GLU A 23 -6.23 24.47 9.78
CA GLU A 23 -6.76 23.27 10.45
C GLU A 23 -5.73 22.14 10.45
N SER A 24 -5.01 21.93 9.34
CA SER A 24 -3.92 20.94 9.26
C SER A 24 -2.74 21.31 10.16
N ALA A 25 -2.36 22.60 10.21
CA ALA A 25 -1.30 23.07 11.11
C ALA A 25 -1.69 22.99 12.59
N ALA A 26 -2.99 23.15 12.92
CA ALA A 26 -3.49 22.96 14.27
C ALA A 26 -3.50 21.49 14.71
N ALA A 27 -3.68 20.55 13.75
CA ALA A 27 -3.65 19.12 14.00
C ALA A 27 -2.23 18.59 14.28
N ASN A 28 -1.19 19.15 13.62
CA ASN A 28 0.20 18.77 13.78
C ASN A 28 1.11 20.00 14.04
N PRO A 29 0.96 20.66 15.19
CA PRO A 29 1.66 21.93 15.47
C PRO A 29 3.20 21.78 15.53
N GLU A 30 3.71 20.57 15.75
CA GLU A 30 5.14 20.27 15.80
C GLU A 30 5.73 19.91 14.43
N GLY A 31 4.91 19.81 13.37
CA GLY A 31 5.34 19.39 12.04
C GLY A 31 5.92 17.96 12.02
N LYS A 32 5.43 17.10 12.91
CA LYS A 32 5.93 15.73 13.07
C LYS A 32 5.55 14.86 11.87
N THR A 33 6.53 14.14 11.32
CA THR A 33 6.32 13.18 10.26
C THR A 33 5.80 11.85 10.83
N MET A 34 4.80 11.27 10.17
CA MET A 34 4.29 9.93 10.42
C MET A 34 4.76 9.00 9.31
N ASN A 35 5.50 7.94 9.66
CA ASN A 35 5.92 6.92 8.70
C ASN A 35 5.05 5.69 8.84
N ILE A 36 4.56 5.18 7.71
CA ILE A 36 3.72 3.99 7.62
C ILE A 36 4.37 2.99 6.68
N LEU A 37 4.61 1.77 7.15
CA LEU A 37 4.92 0.63 6.30
C LEU A 37 3.65 -0.12 5.99
N LEU A 38 3.33 -0.24 4.71
CA LEU A 38 2.20 -1.02 4.20
C LEU A 38 2.72 -2.33 3.62
N VAL A 39 2.42 -3.45 4.29
CA VAL A 39 2.81 -4.81 3.90
C VAL A 39 1.62 -5.47 3.20
N ILE A 40 1.69 -5.61 1.87
CA ILE A 40 0.59 -6.10 1.06
C ILE A 40 0.67 -7.63 0.92
N ASP A 41 -0.35 -8.34 1.40
CA ASP A 41 -0.70 -9.73 1.10
C ASP A 41 0.47 -10.72 1.17
N MET A 42 1.35 -10.58 2.14
CA MET A 42 2.46 -11.54 2.37
C MET A 42 1.96 -12.83 2.99
N GLN A 43 0.96 -13.47 2.34
CA GLN A 43 0.27 -14.68 2.77
C GLN A 43 0.92 -15.94 2.18
N LYS A 44 0.77 -17.08 2.86
CA LYS A 44 1.35 -18.38 2.44
C LYS A 44 0.92 -18.77 1.03
N ASP A 45 -0.35 -18.56 0.67
CA ASP A 45 -0.83 -18.88 -0.69
C ASP A 45 -0.11 -18.11 -1.79
N PHE A 46 0.32 -16.87 -1.52
CA PHE A 46 1.08 -16.07 -2.49
C PHE A 46 2.59 -16.27 -2.41
N VAL A 47 3.11 -16.74 -1.26
CA VAL A 47 4.56 -16.92 -1.08
C VAL A 47 5.01 -18.28 -1.60
N ASP A 48 4.43 -19.37 -1.12
CA ASP A 48 4.94 -20.72 -1.38
C ASP A 48 3.86 -21.80 -1.60
N GLN A 49 2.55 -21.45 -1.48
CA GLN A 49 1.45 -22.40 -1.67
C GLN A 49 0.72 -22.18 -3.01
N ALA A 50 -0.61 -22.03 -3.01
CA ALA A 50 -1.48 -22.13 -4.19
C ALA A 50 -1.03 -21.27 -5.40
N LEU A 51 -0.57 -20.04 -5.16
CA LEU A 51 -0.10 -19.09 -6.18
C LEU A 51 1.37 -18.67 -5.97
N GLY A 52 2.10 -19.41 -5.14
CA GLY A 52 3.49 -19.10 -4.78
C GLY A 52 4.46 -19.15 -5.96
N THR A 53 5.40 -18.21 -6.00
CA THR A 53 6.45 -18.12 -7.02
C THR A 53 7.85 -18.13 -6.41
N ALA A 54 8.88 -18.34 -7.22
CA ALA A 54 10.27 -18.22 -6.75
C ALA A 54 10.61 -16.80 -6.36
N GLU A 55 10.10 -15.83 -7.10
CA GLU A 55 10.25 -14.39 -6.87
C GLU A 55 9.57 -13.97 -5.57
N ALA A 56 8.35 -14.46 -5.30
CA ALA A 56 7.63 -14.18 -4.07
C ALA A 56 8.39 -14.70 -2.84
N ARG A 57 8.94 -15.93 -2.90
CA ARG A 57 9.79 -16.45 -1.83
C ARG A 57 11.06 -15.64 -1.64
N ALA A 58 11.66 -15.16 -2.73
CA ALA A 58 12.93 -14.44 -2.69
C ALA A 58 12.82 -13.07 -1.97
N ILE A 59 11.65 -12.43 -1.95
CA ILE A 59 11.47 -11.15 -1.27
C ILE A 59 11.22 -11.26 0.24
N VAL A 60 10.81 -12.42 0.75
CA VAL A 60 10.47 -12.61 2.18
C VAL A 60 11.53 -12.07 3.13
N PRO A 61 12.84 -12.38 2.97
CA PRO A 61 13.88 -11.84 3.84
C PRO A 61 13.96 -10.31 3.81
N ASN A 62 13.75 -9.69 2.65
CA ASN A 62 13.79 -8.24 2.49
C ASN A 62 12.58 -7.59 3.19
N VAL A 63 11.39 -8.16 3.03
CA VAL A 63 10.16 -7.68 3.71
C VAL A 63 10.32 -7.81 5.23
N VAL A 64 10.85 -8.93 5.73
CA VAL A 64 11.13 -9.13 7.16
C VAL A 64 12.13 -8.08 7.68
N ALA A 65 13.20 -7.79 6.92
CA ALA A 65 14.17 -6.77 7.29
C ALA A 65 13.51 -5.37 7.36
N LYS A 66 12.64 -5.04 6.39
CA LYS A 66 11.90 -3.78 6.34
C LYS A 66 10.94 -3.66 7.53
N ILE A 67 10.18 -4.70 7.86
CA ILE A 67 9.31 -4.74 9.05
C ILE A 67 10.11 -4.46 10.32
N ASN A 68 11.25 -5.13 10.50
CA ASN A 68 12.11 -4.94 11.66
C ASN A 68 12.70 -3.53 11.75
N GLU A 69 13.03 -2.90 10.59
CA GLU A 69 13.49 -1.52 10.52
C GLU A 69 12.41 -0.55 11.03
N TYR A 70 11.17 -0.66 10.54
CA TYR A 70 10.05 0.19 10.96
C TYR A 70 9.69 -0.05 12.43
N LYS A 71 9.67 -1.30 12.86
CA LYS A 71 9.44 -1.69 14.26
C LYS A 71 10.48 -1.08 15.21
N ALA A 72 11.76 -1.09 14.83
CA ALA A 72 12.84 -0.53 15.65
C ALA A 72 12.73 1.00 15.83
N ARG A 73 12.14 1.70 14.85
CA ARG A 73 11.87 3.14 14.92
C ARG A 73 10.58 3.48 15.68
N GLY A 74 9.72 2.49 15.93
CA GLY A 74 8.38 2.71 16.48
C GLY A 74 7.39 3.31 15.48
N ASP A 75 7.65 3.16 14.19
CA ASP A 75 6.78 3.59 13.10
C ASP A 75 5.54 2.70 12.98
N VAL A 76 4.53 3.17 12.27
CA VAL A 76 3.29 2.42 12.05
C VAL A 76 3.49 1.30 11.03
N ILE A 77 2.96 0.11 11.31
CA ILE A 77 2.96 -1.02 10.39
C ILE A 77 1.52 -1.48 10.18
N ILE A 78 1.09 -1.52 8.93
CA ILE A 78 -0.22 -2.00 8.50
C ILE A 78 0.04 -3.15 7.51
N ALA A 79 -0.64 -4.27 7.69
CA ALA A 79 -0.61 -5.35 6.72
C ALA A 79 -2.00 -5.62 6.15
N THR A 80 -2.06 -6.00 4.89
CA THR A 80 -3.28 -6.49 4.28
C THR A 80 -3.25 -8.01 4.16
N LYS A 81 -4.43 -8.60 4.17
CA LYS A 81 -4.66 -10.01 3.82
C LYS A 81 -5.76 -10.07 2.79
N ASP A 82 -5.44 -10.58 1.61
CA ASP A 82 -6.46 -10.97 0.65
C ASP A 82 -7.37 -12.02 1.29
N THR A 83 -8.68 -11.88 1.15
CA THR A 83 -9.62 -12.65 1.95
C THR A 83 -10.84 -13.04 1.13
N HIS A 84 -10.94 -14.32 0.82
CA HIS A 84 -12.04 -14.92 0.07
C HIS A 84 -12.89 -15.83 0.93
N GLU A 85 -14.13 -16.01 0.51
CA GLU A 85 -15.06 -16.98 1.05
C GLU A 85 -14.93 -18.33 0.33
N GLU A 86 -15.51 -19.40 0.89
CA GLU A 86 -15.54 -20.73 0.26
C GLU A 86 -16.20 -20.74 -1.14
N THR A 87 -17.03 -19.73 -1.42
CA THR A 87 -17.70 -19.51 -2.72
C THR A 87 -16.84 -18.80 -3.74
N TYR A 88 -15.52 -18.64 -3.51
CA TYR A 88 -14.60 -17.91 -4.38
C TYR A 88 -14.79 -18.21 -5.88
N LEU A 89 -14.94 -19.49 -6.25
CA LEU A 89 -15.10 -19.89 -7.66
C LEU A 89 -16.39 -19.39 -8.33
N GLU A 90 -17.34 -18.88 -7.54
CA GLU A 90 -18.59 -18.29 -8.06
C GLU A 90 -18.44 -16.78 -8.29
N THR A 91 -17.33 -16.19 -7.86
CA THR A 91 -17.03 -14.75 -8.06
C THR A 91 -16.49 -14.48 -9.47
N GLN A 92 -16.53 -13.22 -9.90
CA GLN A 92 -15.91 -12.83 -11.16
C GLN A 92 -14.38 -13.12 -11.16
N GLU A 93 -13.73 -12.94 -10.04
CA GLU A 93 -12.31 -13.25 -9.88
C GLU A 93 -12.07 -14.75 -10.02
N GLY A 94 -12.82 -15.58 -9.30
CA GLY A 94 -12.70 -17.03 -9.35
C GLY A 94 -13.01 -17.63 -10.72
N VAL A 95 -13.88 -17.00 -11.53
CA VAL A 95 -14.12 -17.39 -12.93
C VAL A 95 -12.90 -17.10 -13.81
N ASN A 96 -12.21 -15.97 -13.58
CA ASN A 96 -11.02 -15.58 -14.36
C ASN A 96 -9.74 -16.28 -13.87
N LEU A 97 -9.63 -16.54 -12.57
CA LEU A 97 -8.50 -17.22 -11.92
C LEU A 97 -9.03 -18.41 -11.09
N PRO A 98 -9.29 -19.57 -11.71
CA PRO A 98 -9.93 -20.70 -11.04
C PRO A 98 -8.97 -21.49 -10.12
N PHE A 99 -8.21 -20.79 -9.32
CA PHE A 99 -7.32 -21.32 -8.28
C PHE A 99 -7.77 -20.84 -6.91
N ILE A 100 -8.32 -21.73 -6.11
CA ILE A 100 -8.75 -21.40 -4.73
C ILE A 100 -7.51 -20.97 -3.94
N HIS A 101 -7.58 -19.78 -3.35
CA HIS A 101 -6.51 -19.21 -2.54
C HIS A 101 -7.10 -18.26 -1.51
N CYS A 102 -6.34 -17.97 -0.46
CA CYS A 102 -6.65 -16.99 0.58
C CYS A 102 -8.09 -17.09 1.15
N VAL A 103 -8.64 -18.31 1.19
CA VAL A 103 -9.94 -18.54 1.83
C VAL A 103 -9.81 -18.33 3.33
N GLN A 104 -10.70 -17.52 3.88
CA GLN A 104 -10.64 -17.11 5.28
C GLN A 104 -10.51 -18.29 6.24
N ASN A 105 -9.66 -18.16 7.23
CA ASN A 105 -9.35 -19.17 8.25
C ASN A 105 -8.62 -20.43 7.76
N THR A 106 -8.22 -20.52 6.49
CA THR A 106 -7.31 -21.59 6.02
C THR A 106 -5.85 -21.27 6.34
N GLU A 107 -4.98 -22.27 6.20
CA GLU A 107 -3.54 -22.07 6.38
C GLU A 107 -2.96 -21.11 5.35
N GLY A 108 -3.35 -21.26 4.07
CA GLY A 108 -2.88 -20.42 2.97
C GLY A 108 -3.23 -18.93 3.14
N TRP A 109 -4.34 -18.64 3.82
CA TRP A 109 -4.75 -17.29 4.16
C TRP A 109 -3.87 -16.64 5.24
N GLN A 110 -3.14 -17.39 6.05
CA GLN A 110 -2.24 -16.81 7.06
C GLN A 110 -1.05 -16.10 6.41
N LEU A 111 -0.50 -15.11 7.10
CA LEU A 111 0.76 -14.51 6.67
C LEU A 111 1.87 -15.59 6.66
N ASP A 112 2.87 -15.41 5.79
CA ASP A 112 4.09 -16.21 5.83
C ASP A 112 4.67 -16.25 7.24
N ASP A 113 5.18 -17.38 7.68
CA ASP A 113 5.61 -17.58 9.07
C ASP A 113 6.72 -16.61 9.50
N ALA A 114 7.66 -16.29 8.61
CA ALA A 114 8.74 -15.35 8.89
C ALA A 114 8.22 -13.91 8.96
N VAL A 115 7.28 -13.57 8.09
CA VAL A 115 6.59 -12.25 8.09
C VAL A 115 5.76 -12.12 9.37
N GLN A 116 4.95 -13.12 9.70
CA GLN A 116 4.13 -13.13 10.93
C GLN A 116 4.98 -12.97 12.20
N ALA A 117 6.12 -13.65 12.26
CA ALA A 117 7.04 -13.56 13.40
C ALA A 117 7.69 -12.17 13.54
N ALA A 118 7.89 -11.45 12.43
CA ALA A 118 8.45 -10.10 12.44
C ALA A 118 7.42 -9.03 12.83
N MET A 119 6.12 -9.26 12.53
CA MET A 119 5.04 -8.28 12.80
C MET A 119 4.98 -7.90 14.27
N PRO A 120 4.82 -6.62 14.63
CA PRO A 120 4.56 -6.21 15.99
C PRO A 120 3.13 -6.57 16.42
N GLU A 121 2.91 -6.79 17.72
CA GLU A 121 1.59 -7.14 18.27
C GLU A 121 0.51 -6.07 17.99
N ASN A 122 0.92 -4.81 17.86
CA ASN A 122 0.03 -3.68 17.60
C ASN A 122 -0.12 -3.34 16.11
N ALA A 123 0.35 -4.20 15.20
CA ALA A 123 0.15 -3.99 13.78
C ALA A 123 -1.35 -4.07 13.42
N THR A 124 -1.79 -3.17 12.57
CA THR A 124 -3.14 -3.22 12.01
C THR A 124 -3.18 -4.23 10.86
N ILE A 125 -4.13 -5.16 10.90
CA ILE A 125 -4.37 -6.14 9.83
C ILE A 125 -5.68 -5.80 9.13
N VAL A 126 -5.64 -5.55 7.83
CA VAL A 126 -6.80 -5.22 7.00
C VAL A 126 -7.15 -6.42 6.12
N HIS A 127 -8.34 -6.96 6.30
CA HIS A 127 -8.85 -8.01 5.42
C HIS A 127 -9.54 -7.37 4.22
N LYS A 128 -9.10 -7.68 3.01
CA LYS A 128 -9.64 -7.10 1.78
C LYS A 128 -10.19 -8.18 0.85
N PRO A 129 -11.43 -8.04 0.36
CA PRO A 129 -12.03 -8.96 -0.60
C PRO A 129 -11.78 -8.55 -2.07
N THR A 130 -10.90 -7.59 -2.30
CA THR A 130 -10.62 -6.99 -3.62
C THR A 130 -9.14 -6.60 -3.71
N PHE A 131 -8.62 -6.40 -4.93
CA PHE A 131 -7.20 -6.09 -5.15
C PHE A 131 -6.76 -4.81 -4.42
N GLY A 132 -7.50 -3.72 -4.55
CA GLY A 132 -7.29 -2.50 -3.76
C GLY A 132 -8.31 -2.42 -2.62
N SER A 133 -7.95 -1.78 -1.51
CA SER A 133 -8.76 -1.69 -0.30
C SER A 133 -9.26 -0.28 -0.04
N THR A 134 -10.57 -0.07 -0.06
CA THR A 134 -11.18 1.21 0.38
C THR A 134 -11.18 1.36 1.89
N GLU A 135 -11.05 0.26 2.65
CA GLU A 135 -10.90 0.33 4.11
C GLU A 135 -9.53 0.85 4.50
N LEU A 136 -8.49 0.44 3.76
CA LEU A 136 -7.14 0.95 3.95
C LEU A 136 -7.10 2.48 3.79
N VAL A 137 -7.77 3.01 2.75
CA VAL A 137 -7.89 4.46 2.53
C VAL A 137 -8.46 5.19 3.76
N LYS A 138 -9.48 4.62 4.42
CA LYS A 138 -10.05 5.23 5.63
C LYS A 138 -9.04 5.23 6.79
N ILE A 139 -8.34 4.11 6.99
CA ILE A 139 -7.32 3.99 8.04
C ILE A 139 -6.18 4.99 7.80
N ILE A 140 -5.67 5.09 6.57
CA ILE A 140 -4.66 6.09 6.20
C ILE A 140 -5.20 7.51 6.40
N GLY A 141 -6.49 7.73 6.08
CA GLY A 141 -7.16 9.02 6.27
C GLY A 141 -7.18 9.52 7.70
N GLU A 142 -7.21 8.64 8.69
CA GLU A 142 -7.10 9.03 10.11
C GLU A 142 -5.72 9.64 10.42
N TYR A 143 -4.64 9.06 9.87
CA TYR A 143 -3.29 9.64 9.99
C TYR A 143 -3.17 10.94 9.21
N VAL A 144 -3.72 11.00 7.99
CA VAL A 144 -3.72 12.23 7.18
C VAL A 144 -4.47 13.36 7.91
N ALA A 145 -5.61 13.07 8.53
CA ALA A 145 -6.35 14.05 9.32
C ALA A 145 -5.57 14.54 10.55
N GLN A 146 -4.78 13.67 11.16
CA GLN A 146 -4.01 14.01 12.36
C GLN A 146 -2.69 14.74 12.06
N TYR A 147 -1.98 14.35 10.99
CA TYR A 147 -0.61 14.82 10.72
C TYR A 147 -0.52 15.80 9.54
N GLY A 148 -1.54 15.84 8.69
CA GLY A 148 -1.52 16.51 7.40
C GLY A 148 -0.94 15.62 6.30
N GLU A 149 -1.47 15.72 5.10
CA GLU A 149 -1.20 14.81 3.99
C GLU A 149 0.29 14.73 3.62
N THR A 150 0.97 15.88 3.55
CA THR A 150 2.39 15.95 3.22
C THR A 150 3.33 15.42 4.31
N ASN A 151 2.82 15.23 5.54
CA ASN A 151 3.58 14.73 6.67
C ASN A 151 3.35 13.23 6.94
N VAL A 152 2.46 12.57 6.19
CA VAL A 152 2.27 11.12 6.22
C VAL A 152 3.07 10.51 5.08
N HIS A 153 4.10 9.73 5.39
CA HIS A 153 4.94 9.04 4.42
C HIS A 153 4.62 7.57 4.43
N MET A 154 4.16 7.02 3.31
CA MET A 154 3.83 5.61 3.17
C MET A 154 4.85 4.89 2.30
N GLU A 155 5.43 3.81 2.82
CA GLU A 155 6.25 2.88 2.06
C GLU A 155 5.50 1.56 1.86
N ILE A 156 5.46 1.07 0.62
CA ILE A 156 4.71 -0.12 0.22
C ILE A 156 5.68 -1.25 -0.12
N VAL A 157 5.39 -2.44 0.40
CA VAL A 157 6.09 -3.69 0.12
C VAL A 157 5.07 -4.84 -0.02
N GLY A 158 5.44 -5.94 -0.65
CA GLY A 158 4.63 -7.17 -0.69
C GLY A 158 4.20 -7.63 -2.08
N LEU A 159 3.07 -8.31 -2.15
CA LEU A 159 2.60 -9.12 -3.29
C LEU A 159 1.18 -8.73 -3.73
N CYS A 160 0.79 -8.98 -5.00
CA CYS A 160 1.72 -9.00 -6.12
C CYS A 160 1.87 -7.59 -6.65
N THR A 161 3.07 -7.21 -7.10
CA THR A 161 3.39 -5.84 -7.58
C THR A 161 2.39 -5.36 -8.61
N ASP A 162 2.02 -6.24 -9.53
CA ASP A 162 1.18 -6.01 -10.71
C ASP A 162 -0.33 -6.14 -10.44
N ILE A 163 -0.74 -6.51 -9.22
CA ILE A 163 -2.15 -6.67 -8.85
C ILE A 163 -2.47 -5.85 -7.59
N CYS A 164 -2.28 -6.42 -6.40
CA CYS A 164 -2.70 -5.79 -5.15
C CYS A 164 -1.83 -4.57 -4.78
N VAL A 165 -0.52 -4.63 -5.03
CA VAL A 165 0.40 -3.53 -4.70
C VAL A 165 0.08 -2.30 -5.55
N VAL A 166 0.04 -2.42 -6.88
CA VAL A 166 -0.28 -1.28 -7.77
C VAL A 166 -1.68 -0.75 -7.52
N SER A 167 -2.65 -1.62 -7.25
CA SER A 167 -4.04 -1.22 -6.98
C SER A 167 -4.15 -0.37 -5.71
N ASN A 168 -3.52 -0.79 -4.61
CA ASN A 168 -3.50 0.00 -3.38
C ASN A 168 -2.69 1.29 -3.54
N ALA A 169 -1.52 1.24 -4.17
CA ALA A 169 -0.70 2.42 -4.41
C ALA A 169 -1.45 3.51 -5.19
N LEU A 170 -2.20 3.13 -6.24
CA LEU A 170 -2.95 4.09 -7.07
C LEU A 170 -4.22 4.60 -6.39
N ILE A 171 -4.91 3.76 -5.60
CA ILE A 171 -6.06 4.20 -4.81
C ILE A 171 -5.60 5.24 -3.77
N GLU A 172 -4.56 4.95 -3.00
CA GLU A 172 -4.03 5.89 -2.01
C GLU A 172 -3.57 7.20 -2.68
N LYS A 173 -2.88 7.12 -3.82
CA LYS A 173 -2.47 8.30 -4.59
C LYS A 173 -3.65 9.12 -5.12
N ALA A 174 -4.77 8.48 -5.42
CA ALA A 174 -5.97 9.16 -5.87
C ALA A 174 -6.71 9.90 -4.74
N PHE A 175 -6.71 9.34 -3.53
CA PHE A 175 -7.34 9.94 -2.34
C PHE A 175 -6.45 11.00 -1.69
N TYR A 176 -5.13 10.76 -1.67
CA TYR A 176 -4.12 11.60 -1.02
C TYR A 176 -3.03 11.98 -2.02
N PRO A 177 -3.31 12.91 -2.96
CA PRO A 177 -2.42 13.25 -4.06
C PRO A 177 -1.08 13.85 -3.62
N GLU A 178 -1.04 14.52 -2.46
CA GLU A 178 0.17 15.16 -1.94
C GLU A 178 0.95 14.25 -0.95
N MET A 179 0.38 13.09 -0.56
CA MET A 179 1.06 12.16 0.32
C MET A 179 2.28 11.53 -0.38
N PRO A 180 3.47 11.60 0.23
CA PRO A 180 4.64 10.87 -0.26
C PRO A 180 4.43 9.36 -0.17
N ILE A 181 4.36 8.70 -1.34
CA ILE A 181 4.25 7.24 -1.45
C ILE A 181 5.53 6.70 -2.07
N THR A 182 6.14 5.72 -1.42
CA THR A 182 7.33 5.02 -1.89
C THR A 182 7.03 3.54 -2.06
N LEU A 183 7.51 2.93 -3.14
CA LEU A 183 7.54 1.48 -3.34
C LEU A 183 8.99 1.00 -3.25
N ASP A 184 9.28 0.01 -2.40
CA ASP A 184 10.56 -0.68 -2.41
C ASP A 184 10.49 -1.91 -3.33
N ALA A 185 11.06 -1.79 -4.53
CA ALA A 185 10.96 -2.83 -5.55
C ALA A 185 11.65 -4.15 -5.14
N LYS A 186 12.71 -4.11 -4.32
CA LYS A 186 13.36 -5.33 -3.79
C LYS A 186 12.52 -6.07 -2.75
N CYS A 187 11.50 -5.41 -2.23
CA CYS A 187 10.54 -5.97 -1.28
C CYS A 187 9.21 -6.31 -1.96
N CYS A 188 9.14 -6.32 -3.29
CA CYS A 188 7.95 -6.63 -4.07
C CYS A 188 8.26 -7.67 -5.16
N ALA A 189 7.27 -8.50 -5.49
CA ALA A 189 7.34 -9.42 -6.63
C ALA A 189 5.99 -9.44 -7.36
N GLY A 190 6.02 -9.51 -8.68
CA GLY A 190 4.83 -9.68 -9.52
C GLY A 190 4.54 -11.15 -9.81
N VAL A 191 3.45 -11.40 -10.52
CA VAL A 191 3.12 -12.74 -11.04
C VAL A 191 4.23 -13.24 -11.96
N THR A 192 4.83 -12.34 -12.73
CA THR A 192 6.04 -12.58 -13.53
C THR A 192 6.99 -11.40 -13.42
N PRO A 193 8.30 -11.57 -13.68
CA PRO A 193 9.24 -10.44 -13.76
C PRO A 193 8.77 -9.35 -14.74
N ALA A 194 8.25 -9.71 -15.90
CA ALA A 194 7.80 -8.77 -16.91
C ALA A 194 6.59 -7.93 -16.46
N THR A 195 5.64 -8.52 -15.75
CA THR A 195 4.48 -7.80 -15.21
C THR A 195 4.84 -6.97 -13.98
N HIS A 196 5.81 -7.41 -13.18
CA HIS A 196 6.42 -6.61 -12.13
C HIS A 196 7.02 -5.31 -12.69
N ASP A 197 7.86 -5.41 -13.72
CA ASP A 197 8.50 -4.24 -14.36
C ASP A 197 7.46 -3.29 -14.96
N ALA A 198 6.41 -3.82 -15.60
CA ALA A 198 5.33 -3.02 -16.16
C ALA A 198 4.56 -2.25 -15.08
N ALA A 199 4.28 -2.87 -13.94
CA ALA A 199 3.63 -2.23 -12.81
C ALA A 199 4.51 -1.12 -12.18
N ILE A 200 5.80 -1.38 -12.02
CA ILE A 200 6.77 -0.37 -11.58
C ILE A 200 6.79 0.83 -12.53
N ALA A 201 6.85 0.60 -13.84
CA ALA A 201 6.82 1.67 -14.82
C ALA A 201 5.52 2.49 -14.72
N THR A 202 4.38 1.84 -14.53
CA THR A 202 3.08 2.50 -14.32
C THR A 202 3.08 3.35 -13.06
N MET A 203 3.53 2.83 -11.94
CA MET A 203 3.58 3.54 -10.66
C MET A 203 4.49 4.77 -10.73
N ARG A 204 5.66 4.67 -11.39
CA ARG A 204 6.54 5.83 -11.65
C ARG A 204 5.84 6.92 -12.45
N MET A 205 5.08 6.56 -13.49
CA MET A 205 4.31 7.53 -14.28
C MET A 205 3.20 8.19 -13.46
N CYS A 206 2.67 7.51 -12.46
CA CYS A 206 1.70 8.03 -11.50
C CYS A 206 2.34 8.74 -10.30
N GLN A 207 3.63 9.09 -10.37
CA GLN A 207 4.38 9.85 -9.38
C GLN A 207 4.57 9.13 -8.02
N ILE A 208 4.54 7.80 -8.02
CA ILE A 208 4.98 7.01 -6.88
C ILE A 208 6.50 6.89 -6.96
N ASN A 209 7.18 7.20 -5.85
CA ASN A 209 8.61 7.05 -5.74
C ASN A 209 8.98 5.56 -5.69
N VAL A 210 9.77 5.07 -6.64
CA VAL A 210 10.21 3.67 -6.68
C VAL A 210 11.69 3.60 -6.38
N ILE A 211 12.04 2.92 -5.30
CA ILE A 211 13.43 2.69 -4.88
C ILE A 211 13.84 1.23 -5.14
N ASN A 212 15.14 0.98 -5.21
CA ASN A 212 15.75 -0.35 -5.35
C ASN A 212 15.24 -1.16 -6.57
N ALA A 213 14.76 -0.51 -7.61
CA ALA A 213 14.49 -1.14 -8.90
C ALA A 213 15.76 -1.02 -9.75
N ASP A 214 16.37 -2.15 -10.04
CA ASP A 214 17.58 -2.25 -10.88
C ASP A 214 17.21 -2.20 -12.37
#